data_2a0aad208b914713581dd3d207130c51
#
_entry.id   2a0aad208b914713581dd3d207130c51
#
_cell.length_a   1.000
_cell.length_b   1.000
_cell.length_c   1.000
_cell.angle_alpha   90.00
_cell.angle_beta   90.00
_cell.angle_gamma   90.00
#
_symmetry.space_group_name_H-M   'P 1'
#
loop_
_entity.id
_entity.type
_entity.pdbx_description
1 polymer ?
#
loop_
_entity_poly.entity_id
_entity_poly.type
_entity_poly.pdbx_seq_one_letter_code
_entity_poly.pdbx_strand_id
1 'polypeptide(L)'
;TAKGELLAIFDADFVPKPDCLRKLVDFFTDPLVGCAQMRWAHINGGYNLLTRLQTIMLDGHFVVEQTTRNRTGGFFNFNGTAGIWRRRAIEMSGGWQHDTLTVDTDLSFRAQLMGWKFVYLLDEEAPAEIPVEINAFKAQQRRWAKGVMQVGLKLYPRIWLAPLPYRV
;
A
#
# COMPACT_ATOMS: atom_id res chain seq x y z
N THR A 1 20.42 -7.59 -1.58
CA THR A 1 19.09 -8.23 -1.41
C THR A 1 18.85 -8.54 0.06
N ALA A 2 17.69 -8.08 0.61
CA ALA A 2 17.31 -8.30 2.00
C ALA A 2 17.09 -9.81 2.27
N LYS A 3 17.60 -10.30 3.42
CA LYS A 3 17.55 -11.74 3.77
C LYS A 3 16.58 -12.05 4.93
N GLY A 4 15.99 -11.04 5.57
CA GLY A 4 15.05 -11.20 6.68
C GLY A 4 13.81 -11.99 6.30
N GLU A 5 13.15 -12.60 7.28
CA GLU A 5 11.82 -13.20 7.10
C GLU A 5 10.75 -12.14 6.85
N LEU A 6 10.87 -11.01 7.54
CA LEU A 6 10.06 -9.82 7.38
C LEU A 6 10.88 -8.71 6.74
N LEU A 7 10.31 -8.00 5.79
CA LEU A 7 10.93 -6.94 5.02
C LEU A 7 10.18 -5.63 5.27
N ALA A 8 10.80 -4.72 6.01
CA ALA A 8 10.29 -3.37 6.21
C ALA A 8 10.67 -2.52 4.98
N ILE A 9 9.70 -1.80 4.42
CA ILE A 9 9.84 -0.98 3.22
C ILE A 9 9.41 0.44 3.55
N PHE A 10 10.36 1.37 3.44
CA PHE A 10 10.12 2.79 3.63
C PHE A 10 10.85 3.57 2.56
N ASP A 11 10.18 4.53 1.95
CA ASP A 11 10.81 5.53 1.11
C ASP A 11 11.65 6.49 1.96
N ALA A 12 12.66 7.12 1.37
CA ALA A 12 13.64 7.92 2.09
C ALA A 12 13.09 9.20 2.73
N ASP A 13 11.92 9.66 2.31
CA ASP A 13 11.21 10.83 2.81
C ASP A 13 10.18 10.51 3.92
N PHE A 14 10.04 9.23 4.29
CA PHE A 14 9.15 8.82 5.38
C PHE A 14 9.84 8.89 6.74
N VAL A 15 9.13 9.43 7.73
CA VAL A 15 9.61 9.60 9.11
C VAL A 15 8.68 8.85 10.08
N PRO A 16 8.73 7.52 10.12
CA PRO A 16 7.91 6.73 11.03
C PRO A 16 8.36 6.90 12.48
N LYS A 17 7.46 6.67 13.43
CA LYS A 17 7.80 6.65 14.85
C LYS A 17 8.82 5.54 15.16
N PRO A 18 9.74 5.72 16.14
CA PRO A 18 10.79 4.74 16.45
C PRO A 18 10.27 3.35 16.86
N ASP A 19 9.06 3.26 17.39
CA ASP A 19 8.41 2.02 17.85
C ASP A 19 7.55 1.34 16.77
N CYS A 20 7.44 1.93 15.57
CA CYS A 20 6.55 1.46 14.52
C CYS A 20 6.79 -0.01 14.14
N LEU A 21 8.05 -0.43 13.98
CA LEU A 21 8.36 -1.82 13.62
C LEU A 21 7.89 -2.82 14.68
N ARG A 22 8.02 -2.47 15.97
CA ARG A 22 7.57 -3.31 17.07
C ARG A 22 6.05 -3.53 17.02
N LYS A 23 5.29 -2.48 16.71
CA LYS A 23 3.85 -2.54 16.61
C LYS A 23 3.36 -3.33 15.38
N LEU A 24 4.11 -3.27 14.28
CA LEU A 24 3.75 -3.98 13.07
C LEU A 24 4.10 -5.47 13.12
N VAL A 25 5.22 -5.84 13.78
CA VAL A 25 5.72 -7.21 13.75
C VAL A 25 4.76 -8.19 14.42
N ASP A 26 4.01 -7.77 15.42
CA ASP A 26 3.09 -8.63 16.16
C ASP A 26 1.95 -9.19 15.30
N PHE A 27 1.56 -8.50 14.24
CA PHE A 27 0.56 -9.01 13.29
C PHE A 27 1.04 -10.23 12.50
N PHE A 28 2.34 -10.43 12.39
CA PHE A 28 2.93 -11.58 11.68
C PHE A 28 2.99 -12.86 12.52
N THR A 29 2.47 -12.85 13.74
CA THR A 29 2.19 -14.07 14.51
C THR A 29 1.12 -14.94 13.84
N ASP A 30 0.16 -14.32 13.11
CA ASP A 30 -0.69 -15.04 12.15
C ASP A 30 0.15 -15.39 10.89
N PRO A 31 0.37 -16.69 10.61
CA PRO A 31 1.17 -17.10 9.45
C PRO A 31 0.55 -16.74 8.10
N LEU A 32 -0.73 -16.39 8.06
CA LEU A 32 -1.43 -15.98 6.85
C LEU A 32 -1.28 -14.48 6.55
N VAL A 33 -0.76 -13.68 7.48
CA VAL A 33 -0.49 -12.26 7.22
C VAL A 33 0.73 -12.11 6.33
N GLY A 34 0.49 -11.58 5.14
CA GLY A 34 1.51 -11.30 4.12
C GLY A 34 2.04 -9.87 4.16
N CYS A 35 1.20 -8.92 4.55
CA CYS A 35 1.55 -7.50 4.59
C CYS A 35 0.85 -6.77 5.73
N ALA A 36 1.57 -5.84 6.38
CA ALA A 36 1.02 -4.87 7.33
C ALA A 36 1.41 -3.46 6.88
N GLN A 37 0.41 -2.60 6.63
CA GLN A 37 0.54 -1.26 6.08
C GLN A 37 0.17 -0.21 7.13
N MET A 38 1.04 0.78 7.33
CA MET A 38 0.77 1.97 8.12
C MET A 38 0.01 3.02 7.30
N ARG A 39 -0.67 3.93 7.98
CA ARG A 39 -1.33 5.09 7.35
C ARG A 39 -0.29 6.14 6.95
N TRP A 40 -0.38 6.65 5.73
CA TRP A 40 0.36 7.86 5.37
C TRP A 40 -0.19 9.06 6.13
N ALA A 41 0.73 9.87 6.65
CA ALA A 41 0.45 11.20 7.17
C ALA A 41 1.32 12.22 6.42
N HIS A 42 1.05 13.50 6.61
CA HIS A 42 1.60 14.56 5.76
C HIS A 42 2.37 15.58 6.59
N ILE A 43 3.70 15.66 6.42
CA ILE A 43 4.57 16.59 7.14
C ILE A 43 4.25 18.03 6.72
N ASN A 44 4.11 18.28 5.43
CA ASN A 44 3.94 19.60 4.83
C ASN A 44 2.51 19.90 4.36
N GLY A 45 1.50 19.20 4.89
CA GLY A 45 0.09 19.34 4.46
C GLY A 45 -0.45 20.78 4.57
N GLY A 46 0.04 21.58 5.53
CA GLY A 46 -0.35 22.99 5.72
C GLY A 46 0.43 24.02 4.90
N TYR A 47 1.41 23.61 4.07
CA TYR A 47 2.36 24.51 3.43
C TYR A 47 1.71 25.49 2.43
N ASN A 48 0.81 25.03 1.57
CA ASN A 48 0.07 25.88 0.63
C ASN A 48 -1.32 25.28 0.31
N LEU A 49 -2.09 25.96 -0.55
CA LEU A 49 -3.43 25.48 -0.93
C LEU A 49 -3.37 24.10 -1.61
N LEU A 50 -2.40 23.87 -2.49
CA LEU A 50 -2.24 22.61 -3.18
C LEU A 50 -1.96 21.45 -2.22
N THR A 51 -1.08 21.64 -1.22
CA THR A 51 -0.79 20.61 -0.23
C THR A 51 -2.00 20.33 0.68
N ARG A 52 -2.77 21.36 1.06
CA ARG A 52 -4.03 21.17 1.81
C ARG A 52 -5.06 20.34 1.05
N LEU A 53 -5.24 20.62 -0.24
CA LEU A 53 -6.15 19.84 -1.08
C LEU A 53 -5.67 18.38 -1.26
N GLN A 54 -4.36 18.19 -1.43
CA GLN A 54 -3.78 16.84 -1.49
C GLN A 54 -4.00 16.08 -0.17
N THR A 55 -3.80 16.74 0.99
CA THR A 55 -4.06 16.11 2.31
C THR A 55 -5.50 15.61 2.40
N ILE A 56 -6.49 16.44 2.05
CA ILE A 56 -7.91 16.03 2.06
C ILE A 56 -8.17 14.83 1.14
N MET A 57 -7.61 14.85 -0.07
CA MET A 57 -7.75 13.77 -1.05
C MET A 57 -7.12 12.47 -0.54
N LEU A 58 -5.90 12.54 -0.01
CA LEU A 58 -5.16 11.38 0.49
C LEU A 58 -5.76 10.83 1.79
N ASP A 59 -6.26 11.69 2.67
CA ASP A 59 -7.00 11.25 3.87
C ASP A 59 -8.31 10.55 3.49
N GLY A 60 -8.99 10.98 2.45
CA GLY A 60 -10.13 10.24 1.89
C GLY A 60 -9.74 8.81 1.50
N HIS A 61 -8.59 8.63 0.87
CA HIS A 61 -8.06 7.31 0.51
C HIS A 61 -7.60 6.52 1.75
N PHE A 62 -6.73 7.09 2.58
CA PHE A 62 -6.09 6.34 3.68
C PHE A 62 -7.01 6.15 4.88
N VAL A 63 -7.75 7.18 5.30
CA VAL A 63 -8.60 7.09 6.49
C VAL A 63 -9.91 6.38 6.20
N VAL A 64 -10.53 6.65 5.03
CA VAL A 64 -11.85 6.11 4.72
C VAL A 64 -11.75 4.83 3.89
N GLU A 65 -11.16 4.91 2.69
CA GLU A 65 -11.19 3.81 1.73
C GLU A 65 -10.39 2.59 2.20
N GLN A 66 -9.11 2.77 2.56
CA GLN A 66 -8.25 1.67 3.02
C GLN A 66 -8.78 1.03 4.31
N THR A 67 -9.25 1.84 5.25
CA THR A 67 -9.86 1.35 6.49
C THR A 67 -11.11 0.54 6.20
N THR A 68 -11.97 1.02 5.32
CA THR A 68 -13.20 0.30 4.95
C THR A 68 -12.88 -1.03 4.30
N ARG A 69 -11.98 -1.05 3.31
CA ARG A 69 -11.56 -2.28 2.63
C ARG A 69 -10.97 -3.29 3.62
N ASN A 70 -10.08 -2.86 4.50
CA ASN A 70 -9.50 -3.74 5.52
C ASN A 70 -10.56 -4.32 6.46
N ARG A 71 -11.50 -3.51 6.96
CA ARG A 71 -12.54 -3.95 7.89
C ARG A 71 -13.61 -4.83 7.26
N THR A 72 -13.90 -4.64 5.98
CA THR A 72 -14.89 -5.44 5.24
C THR A 72 -14.29 -6.69 4.60
N GLY A 73 -12.99 -6.91 4.71
CA GLY A 73 -12.28 -8.02 4.07
C GLY A 73 -12.08 -7.82 2.56
N GLY A 74 -12.27 -6.60 2.06
CA GLY A 74 -11.98 -6.24 0.68
C GLY A 74 -10.48 -6.17 0.43
N PHE A 75 -10.06 -6.38 -0.81
CA PHE A 75 -8.66 -6.23 -1.20
C PHE A 75 -8.25 -4.77 -1.20
N PHE A 76 -7.03 -4.51 -0.74
CA PHE A 76 -6.42 -3.20 -0.83
C PHE A 76 -4.94 -3.31 -1.21
N ASN A 77 -4.37 -2.24 -1.74
CA ASN A 77 -2.99 -2.21 -2.15
C ASN A 77 -2.06 -1.75 -1.03
N PHE A 78 -0.89 -2.36 -0.95
CA PHE A 78 0.27 -1.76 -0.32
C PHE A 78 0.71 -0.54 -1.16
N ASN A 79 0.99 0.58 -0.53
CA ASN A 79 1.25 1.85 -1.23
C ASN A 79 2.75 2.06 -1.55
N GLY A 80 3.51 0.99 -1.68
CA GLY A 80 4.94 1.02 -2.03
C GLY A 80 5.87 1.27 -0.86
N THR A 81 5.36 1.78 0.26
CA THR A 81 6.14 2.24 1.42
C THR A 81 5.34 2.14 2.71
N ALA A 82 5.98 2.45 3.85
CA ALA A 82 5.39 2.51 5.18
C ALA A 82 4.71 1.21 5.63
N GLY A 83 5.40 0.09 5.49
CA GLY A 83 4.88 -1.17 5.98
C GLY A 83 5.88 -2.32 5.96
N ILE A 84 5.40 -3.47 6.34
CA ILE A 84 6.17 -4.71 6.42
C ILE A 84 5.53 -5.77 5.54
N TRP A 85 6.37 -6.52 4.83
CA TRP A 85 5.97 -7.70 4.09
C TRP A 85 6.62 -8.96 4.66
N ARG A 86 5.87 -10.05 4.68
CA ARG A 86 6.45 -11.39 4.83
C ARG A 86 7.14 -11.76 3.52
N ARG A 87 8.45 -12.05 3.56
CA ARG A 87 9.23 -12.43 2.37
C ARG A 87 8.59 -13.58 1.61
N ARG A 88 8.11 -14.61 2.31
CA ARG A 88 7.42 -15.75 1.70
C ARG A 88 6.17 -15.32 0.89
N ALA A 89 5.43 -14.32 1.34
CA ALA A 89 4.27 -13.81 0.60
C ALA A 89 4.70 -13.18 -0.73
N ILE A 90 5.78 -12.42 -0.74
CA ILE A 90 6.36 -11.87 -1.97
C ILE A 90 6.81 -12.98 -2.92
N GLU A 91 7.60 -13.92 -2.42
CA GLU A 91 8.16 -15.03 -3.22
C GLU A 91 7.06 -15.91 -3.82
N MET A 92 6.10 -16.35 -3.02
CA MET A 92 4.97 -17.16 -3.48
C MET A 92 4.09 -16.45 -4.50
N SER A 93 3.97 -15.12 -4.39
CA SER A 93 3.19 -14.31 -5.33
C SER A 93 3.93 -13.98 -6.64
N GLY A 94 5.09 -14.59 -6.87
CA GLY A 94 5.90 -14.42 -8.07
C GLY A 94 6.83 -13.20 -8.05
N GLY A 95 7.12 -12.66 -6.85
CA GLY A 95 8.06 -11.56 -6.66
C GLY A 95 7.59 -10.21 -7.20
N TRP A 96 8.48 -9.24 -7.16
CA TRP A 96 8.28 -7.93 -7.79
C TRP A 96 8.39 -8.06 -9.31
N GLN A 97 7.40 -7.54 -10.03
CA GLN A 97 7.35 -7.55 -11.49
C GLN A 97 7.36 -6.10 -11.99
N HIS A 98 8.08 -5.83 -13.09
CA HIS A 98 8.30 -4.45 -13.58
C HIS A 98 7.52 -4.14 -14.85
N ASP A 99 6.50 -4.91 -15.14
CA ASP A 99 5.64 -4.75 -16.32
C ASP A 99 4.49 -3.75 -16.09
N THR A 100 4.38 -3.20 -14.86
CA THR A 100 3.43 -2.14 -14.50
C THR A 100 4.14 -1.00 -13.77
N LEU A 101 3.60 0.22 -13.83
CA LEU A 101 4.16 1.39 -13.15
C LEU A 101 3.89 1.41 -11.64
N THR A 102 2.92 0.62 -11.17
CA THR A 102 2.59 0.44 -9.74
C THR A 102 2.84 -1.01 -9.36
N VAL A 103 4.11 -1.36 -9.26
CA VAL A 103 4.58 -2.72 -8.95
C VAL A 103 4.11 -3.21 -7.58
N ASP A 104 3.91 -2.30 -6.66
CA ASP A 104 3.34 -2.48 -5.32
C ASP A 104 1.88 -2.93 -5.38
N THR A 105 1.07 -2.23 -6.17
CA THR A 105 -0.34 -2.58 -6.42
C THR A 105 -0.44 -3.96 -7.08
N ASP A 106 0.36 -4.22 -8.10
CA ASP A 106 0.39 -5.51 -8.79
C ASP A 106 0.71 -6.67 -7.82
N LEU A 107 1.78 -6.55 -7.03
CA LEU A 107 2.14 -7.57 -6.05
C LEU A 107 1.06 -7.74 -4.97
N SER A 108 0.46 -6.63 -4.52
CA SER A 108 -0.59 -6.64 -3.48
C SER A 108 -1.79 -7.47 -3.90
N PHE A 109 -2.30 -7.25 -5.11
CA PHE A 109 -3.44 -8.02 -5.61
C PHE A 109 -3.07 -9.47 -5.89
N ARG A 110 -1.89 -9.76 -6.44
CA ARG A 110 -1.43 -11.15 -6.65
C ARG A 110 -1.31 -11.91 -5.33
N ALA A 111 -0.81 -11.27 -4.28
CA ALA A 111 -0.69 -11.89 -2.96
C ALA A 111 -2.06 -12.20 -2.35
N GLN A 112 -2.99 -11.26 -2.39
CA GLN A 112 -4.34 -11.45 -1.85
C GLN A 112 -5.15 -12.48 -2.65
N LEU A 113 -4.98 -12.55 -3.97
CA LEU A 113 -5.54 -13.61 -4.82
C LEU A 113 -5.02 -15.01 -4.44
N MET A 114 -3.84 -15.11 -3.84
CA MET A 114 -3.27 -16.36 -3.31
C MET A 114 -3.69 -16.64 -1.85
N GLY A 115 -4.54 -15.80 -1.27
CA GLY A 115 -5.07 -15.98 0.08
C GLY A 115 -4.25 -15.32 1.19
N TRP A 116 -3.22 -14.51 0.87
CA TRP A 116 -2.50 -13.75 1.87
C TRP A 116 -3.38 -12.65 2.44
N LYS A 117 -3.41 -12.54 3.77
CA LYS A 117 -4.11 -11.47 4.47
C LYS A 117 -3.25 -10.21 4.54
N PHE A 118 -3.91 -9.07 4.37
CA PHE A 118 -3.31 -7.76 4.58
C PHE A 118 -3.93 -7.08 5.78
N VAL A 119 -3.13 -6.36 6.54
CA VAL A 119 -3.54 -5.60 7.73
C VAL A 119 -3.24 -4.12 7.50
N TYR A 120 -4.25 -3.28 7.71
CA TYR A 120 -4.11 -1.83 7.65
C TYR A 120 -4.21 -1.22 9.05
N LEU A 121 -3.19 -0.45 9.45
CA LEU A 121 -3.10 0.19 10.75
C LEU A 121 -3.43 1.68 10.62
N LEU A 122 -4.68 2.04 10.88
CA LEU A 122 -5.15 3.43 10.80
C LEU A 122 -4.45 4.35 11.82
N ASP A 123 -4.22 3.85 13.04
CA ASP A 123 -3.69 4.64 14.17
C ASP A 123 -2.15 4.75 14.15
N GLU A 124 -1.48 3.97 13.29
CA GLU A 124 -0.02 4.04 13.12
C GLU A 124 0.31 4.86 11.87
N GLU A 125 0.84 6.06 12.13
CA GLU A 125 1.17 7.03 11.09
C GLU A 125 2.61 6.90 10.63
N ALA A 126 2.82 7.06 9.33
CA ALA A 126 4.12 7.27 8.72
C ALA A 126 4.08 8.60 7.95
N PRO A 127 4.51 9.71 8.58
CA PRO A 127 4.52 11.01 7.94
C PRO A 127 5.53 11.09 6.80
N ALA A 128 5.14 11.73 5.69
CA ALA A 128 5.99 11.99 4.53
C ALA A 128 5.67 13.35 3.91
N GLU A 129 6.52 13.80 3.00
CA GLU A 129 6.25 15.01 2.23
C GLU A 129 5.33 14.71 1.04
N ILE A 130 4.49 15.70 0.71
CA ILE A 130 3.68 15.69 -0.51
C ILE A 130 4.15 16.81 -1.45
N PRO A 131 3.96 16.66 -2.78
CA PRO A 131 4.39 17.64 -3.76
C PRO A 131 3.85 19.04 -3.51
N VAL A 132 4.74 20.04 -3.43
CA VAL A 132 4.39 21.44 -3.23
C VAL A 132 4.08 22.19 -4.51
N GLU A 133 4.41 21.58 -5.68
CA GLU A 133 4.22 22.14 -7.00
C GLU A 133 3.26 21.30 -7.84
N ILE A 134 2.44 22.02 -8.63
CA ILE A 134 1.38 21.41 -9.45
C ILE A 134 1.93 20.44 -10.50
N ASN A 135 3.09 20.70 -11.10
CA ASN A 135 3.67 19.82 -12.11
C ASN A 135 4.17 18.49 -11.51
N ALA A 136 4.79 18.53 -10.34
CA ALA A 136 5.20 17.35 -9.61
C ALA A 136 3.96 16.51 -9.19
N PHE A 137 2.91 17.16 -8.68
CA PHE A 137 1.65 16.51 -8.36
C PHE A 137 1.01 15.84 -9.58
N LYS A 138 0.90 16.55 -10.71
CA LYS A 138 0.35 15.97 -11.97
C LYS A 138 1.16 14.78 -12.45
N ALA A 139 2.49 14.85 -12.39
CA ALA A 139 3.37 13.74 -12.79
C ALA A 139 3.16 12.50 -11.91
N GLN A 140 3.03 12.69 -10.60
CA GLN A 140 2.74 11.63 -9.64
C GLN A 140 1.37 10.99 -9.92
N GLN A 141 0.32 11.80 -10.04
CA GLN A 141 -1.05 11.31 -10.29
C GLN A 141 -1.17 10.58 -11.63
N ARG A 142 -0.51 11.09 -12.67
CA ARG A 142 -0.45 10.42 -13.99
C ARG A 142 0.21 9.05 -13.89
N ARG A 143 1.31 8.93 -13.15
CA ARG A 143 2.01 7.65 -12.92
C ARG A 143 1.11 6.66 -12.21
N TRP A 144 0.44 7.09 -11.15
CA TRP A 144 -0.46 6.24 -10.36
C TRP A 144 -1.66 5.77 -11.19
N ALA A 145 -2.37 6.69 -11.83
CA ALA A 145 -3.52 6.36 -12.66
C ALA A 145 -3.16 5.38 -13.79
N LYS A 146 -2.04 5.63 -14.50
CA LYS A 146 -1.57 4.72 -15.55
C LYS A 146 -1.20 3.33 -14.97
N GLY A 147 -0.50 3.30 -13.84
CA GLY A 147 -0.10 2.06 -13.19
C GLY A 147 -1.29 1.22 -12.75
N VAL A 148 -2.27 1.83 -12.08
CA VAL A 148 -3.50 1.13 -11.66
C VAL A 148 -4.26 0.56 -12.84
N MET A 149 -4.37 1.29 -13.95
CA MET A 149 -5.00 0.78 -15.18
C MET A 149 -4.23 -0.41 -15.77
N GLN A 150 -2.88 -0.36 -15.77
CA GLN A 150 -2.06 -1.50 -16.22
C GLN A 150 -2.28 -2.74 -15.35
N VAL A 151 -2.30 -2.57 -14.02
CA VAL A 151 -2.59 -3.67 -13.09
C VAL A 151 -4.01 -4.22 -13.30
N GLY A 152 -4.99 -3.33 -13.47
CA GLY A 152 -6.37 -3.74 -13.77
C GLY A 152 -6.46 -4.62 -15.00
N LEU A 153 -5.88 -4.18 -16.12
CA LEU A 153 -5.87 -4.96 -17.36
C LEU A 153 -5.12 -6.29 -17.22
N LYS A 154 -4.01 -6.31 -16.49
CA LYS A 154 -3.20 -7.51 -16.26
C LYS A 154 -3.92 -8.55 -15.40
N LEU A 155 -4.57 -8.10 -14.32
CA LEU A 155 -5.13 -9.00 -13.31
C LEU A 155 -6.64 -9.26 -13.48
N TYR A 156 -7.35 -8.46 -14.27
CA TYR A 156 -8.80 -8.59 -14.48
C TYR A 156 -9.25 -10.03 -14.80
N PRO A 157 -8.61 -10.76 -15.74
CA PRO A 157 -9.02 -12.13 -16.03
C PRO A 157 -8.89 -13.07 -14.83
N ARG A 158 -7.84 -12.87 -14.00
CA ARG A 158 -7.61 -13.68 -12.80
C ARG A 158 -8.63 -13.37 -11.69
N ILE A 159 -8.93 -12.07 -11.50
CA ILE A 159 -9.91 -11.62 -10.52
C ILE A 159 -11.30 -12.16 -10.89
N TRP A 160 -11.67 -12.08 -12.17
CA TRP A 160 -12.96 -12.54 -12.66
C TRP A 160 -13.17 -14.05 -12.50
N LEU A 161 -12.11 -14.83 -12.66
CA LEU A 161 -12.16 -16.31 -12.57
C LEU A 161 -11.87 -16.83 -11.16
N ALA A 162 -11.43 -15.98 -10.23
CA ALA A 162 -11.12 -16.40 -8.88
C ALA A 162 -12.42 -16.67 -8.09
N PRO A 163 -12.46 -17.71 -7.25
CA PRO A 163 -13.58 -18.00 -6.36
C PRO A 163 -13.57 -17.03 -5.16
N LEU A 164 -13.66 -15.72 -5.46
CA LEU A 164 -13.65 -14.68 -4.45
C LEU A 164 -15.05 -14.50 -3.85
N PRO A 165 -15.15 -14.22 -2.54
CA PRO A 165 -16.40 -13.78 -1.96
C PRO A 165 -16.83 -12.45 -2.63
N TYR A 166 -18.14 -12.24 -2.82
CA TYR A 166 -18.75 -11.07 -3.48
C TYR A 166 -18.34 -9.67 -2.92
N ARG A 167 -17.28 -9.57 -2.13
CA ARG A 167 -16.84 -8.37 -1.42
C ARG A 167 -15.46 -7.85 -1.86
N VAL A 168 -15.02 -8.20 -3.04
CA VAL A 168 -13.75 -7.70 -3.62
C VAL A 168 -14.00 -6.46 -4.47
#